data_979dda653b506eee8d28b7ae5987cd9b
#
_entry.id   979dda653b506eee8d28b7ae5987cd9b
#
_cell.length_a   1.000
_cell.length_b   1.000
_cell.length_c   1.000
_cell.angle_alpha   90.00
_cell.angle_beta   90.00
_cell.angle_gamma   90.00
#
_symmetry.space_group_name_H-M   'P 1'
#
loop_
_entity.id
_entity.type
_entity.pdbx_description
1 polymer ?
#
loop_
_entity_poly.entity_id
_entity_poly.type
_entity_poly.pdbx_seq_one_letter_code
_entity_poly.pdbx_strand_id
1 'polypeptide(L)'
;MHSQFRVALLLTAVLSLPAVGATQKKAHKKPKPEPSTIVIAVPEMVPGENSELPITTSCEDARQFYLAAMVDWENLQTEHALEKWRAATEKDHDFAIAYLWISYYGQDPLEARDARSKAKSLAMKVTSGEQLFIQWLTGVGDNDYVLGIAAMNDVLQRYPGDKRLALMAGRWLMSQQEYEASRKWLERAIGLDANYAAPYNYLAYSYALSRDYVQALAAGDRYVALLPNEPNPQDSYAEILRMAGRYEEAVEHYRAALQIDPKFHSSQLGIGDTYALMGRERKAREEYFKARVLATDKATEIQDALQEALTYVRQKDFLGADNAFAGVAQQAHRAGLPMLEAEALRLRAELQLVSSPLDLTQAEPQKSLRTRVLNLNRRPAGPVALSYLDTAEQVLADSKVISQVDRQEELARLLRLRAEWLARVGRITEAKNSLRTLDAMVAGSRSRSLRSTSAGAQGAVLLYEGKYAEAIASLELDTENPFSLYRLSVAYQQIGKPDLSQENQTLLLGLNSPSPEQALLLPVVRDKILAAK
;
A
#
# COMPACT_ATOMS: atom_id res chain seq x y z
N MET A 1 -1.59 14.79 -3.02
CA MET A 1 -2.59 13.82 -2.63
C MET A 1 -2.10 12.37 -2.63
N HIS A 2 -1.25 11.95 -3.57
CA HIS A 2 -0.91 10.53 -3.70
C HIS A 2 0.04 9.95 -2.64
N SER A 3 0.88 10.73 -1.95
CA SER A 3 1.82 10.17 -0.97
C SER A 3 1.21 9.90 0.41
N GLN A 4 0.15 10.60 0.78
CA GLN A 4 -0.49 10.45 2.09
C GLN A 4 -1.64 9.44 2.10
N PHE A 5 -2.43 9.44 1.05
CA PHE A 5 -3.37 8.35 0.80
C PHE A 5 -2.65 7.00 0.64
N ARG A 6 -1.38 7.00 0.20
CA ARG A 6 -0.58 5.79 0.16
C ARG A 6 -0.14 5.28 1.53
N VAL A 7 -0.03 6.11 2.55
CA VAL A 7 0.18 5.59 3.92
C VAL A 7 -1.10 4.93 4.43
N ALA A 8 -2.28 5.45 4.10
CA ALA A 8 -3.56 4.81 4.40
C ALA A 8 -3.91 3.69 3.39
N LEU A 9 -3.63 3.85 2.08
CA LEU A 9 -3.87 2.84 1.05
C LEU A 9 -2.75 1.78 0.95
N LEU A 10 -1.50 2.07 1.29
CA LEU A 10 -0.46 1.06 1.50
C LEU A 10 -0.75 0.18 2.73
N LEU A 11 -1.57 0.67 3.66
CA LEU A 11 -2.11 -0.13 4.75
C LEU A 11 -3.16 -1.14 4.28
N THR A 12 -3.82 -0.93 3.15
CA THR A 12 -4.80 -1.89 2.59
C THR A 12 -4.20 -2.97 1.69
N ALA A 13 -2.92 -2.86 1.31
CA ALA A 13 -2.28 -3.78 0.35
C ALA A 13 -1.28 -4.77 0.96
N VAL A 14 -1.09 -4.77 2.30
CA VAL A 14 0.02 -5.51 2.91
C VAL A 14 -0.45 -6.52 3.92
N LEU A 15 -0.41 -7.79 3.57
CA LEU A 15 -0.53 -8.91 4.49
C LEU A 15 0.32 -10.09 4.05
N SER A 16 1.38 -10.41 4.78
CA SER A 16 1.77 -11.80 5.05
C SER A 16 2.94 -11.91 6.01
N LEU A 17 2.79 -12.73 7.01
CA LEU A 17 3.85 -13.55 7.60
C LEU A 17 3.23 -14.76 8.30
N PRO A 18 3.95 -15.89 8.43
CA PRO A 18 3.38 -17.13 8.91
C PRO A 18 3.11 -17.06 10.40
N ALA A 19 1.90 -17.48 10.80
CA ALA A 19 1.61 -17.84 12.17
C ALA A 19 2.44 -19.05 12.56
N VAL A 20 3.35 -18.90 13.50
CA VAL A 20 3.99 -20.03 14.17
C VAL A 20 3.01 -20.62 15.18
N GLY A 21 2.22 -21.58 14.72
CA GLY A 21 1.57 -22.53 15.61
C GLY A 21 2.65 -23.48 16.14
N ALA A 22 2.85 -23.50 17.45
CA ALA A 22 3.77 -24.41 18.12
C ALA A 22 3.34 -25.85 17.93
N THR A 23 3.97 -26.56 17.01
CA THR A 23 4.18 -28.02 17.11
C THR A 23 5.51 -28.35 16.45
N GLN A 24 6.45 -28.79 17.28
CA GLN A 24 7.72 -29.33 16.83
C GLN A 24 7.50 -30.54 15.92
N LYS A 25 7.87 -30.40 14.64
CA LYS A 25 8.32 -31.52 13.81
C LYS A 25 9.24 -31.06 12.70
N LYS A 26 10.50 -31.55 12.76
CA LYS A 26 11.55 -31.62 11.73
C LYS A 26 11.80 -30.39 10.84
N ALA A 27 12.93 -29.75 11.14
CA ALA A 27 13.55 -28.68 10.40
C ALA A 27 13.75 -29.04 8.91
N HIS A 28 12.92 -28.48 8.03
CA HIS A 28 13.40 -28.14 6.68
C HIS A 28 14.25 -26.87 6.83
N LYS A 29 15.49 -26.91 6.32
CA LYS A 29 16.35 -25.73 6.25
C LYS A 29 15.57 -24.59 5.59
N LYS A 30 15.23 -23.56 6.38
CA LYS A 30 14.78 -22.27 5.84
C LYS A 30 15.81 -21.82 4.81
N PRO A 31 15.40 -21.27 3.65
CA PRO A 31 16.33 -20.58 2.78
C PRO A 31 17.06 -19.53 3.63
N LYS A 32 18.38 -19.38 3.43
CA LYS A 32 19.15 -18.34 4.09
C LYS A 32 18.45 -17.02 3.81
N PRO A 33 18.18 -16.19 4.84
CA PRO A 33 17.68 -14.85 4.58
C PRO A 33 18.66 -14.16 3.65
N GLU A 34 18.15 -13.59 2.55
CA GLU A 34 18.95 -12.74 1.69
C GLU A 34 19.51 -11.57 2.50
N PRO A 35 20.70 -11.04 2.17
CA PRO A 35 21.37 -9.97 2.92
C PRO A 35 20.73 -8.61 2.60
N SER A 36 19.46 -8.41 2.97
CA SER A 36 18.73 -7.15 2.80
C SER A 36 17.87 -6.77 3.99
N THR A 37 18.08 -7.39 5.14
CA THR A 37 17.48 -6.89 6.39
C THR A 37 18.11 -5.53 6.69
N ILE A 38 17.31 -4.47 6.60
CA ILE A 38 17.71 -3.15 7.04
C ILE A 38 17.83 -3.22 8.56
N VAL A 39 19.06 -3.41 9.04
CA VAL A 39 19.34 -3.44 10.48
C VAL A 39 19.55 -2.00 10.93
N ILE A 40 18.54 -1.45 11.59
CA ILE A 40 18.64 -0.20 12.33
C ILE A 40 18.68 -0.57 13.81
N ALA A 41 19.84 -0.49 14.41
CA ALA A 41 20.01 -0.75 15.83
C ALA A 41 19.30 0.35 16.63
N VAL A 42 18.44 -0.03 17.58
CA VAL A 42 17.89 0.92 18.56
C VAL A 42 19.00 1.19 19.57
N PRO A 43 19.53 2.43 19.69
CA PRO A 43 20.61 2.74 20.63
C PRO A 43 20.12 2.59 22.07
N GLU A 44 21.00 2.12 22.96
CA GLU A 44 20.74 2.14 24.40
C GLU A 44 20.67 3.58 24.91
N MET A 45 19.74 3.85 25.84
CA MET A 45 19.67 5.17 26.48
C MET A 45 20.85 5.38 27.41
N VAL A 46 21.62 6.42 27.17
CA VAL A 46 22.58 6.93 28.16
C VAL A 46 21.82 7.91 29.06
N PRO A 47 21.68 7.65 30.38
CA PRO A 47 20.98 8.57 31.27
C PRO A 47 21.71 9.92 31.30
N GLY A 48 21.01 11.01 30.96
CA GLY A 48 21.50 12.37 31.07
C GLY A 48 21.71 13.15 29.76
N GLU A 49 21.59 12.51 28.59
CA GLU A 49 21.58 13.21 27.30
C GLU A 49 20.16 13.53 26.86
N ASN A 50 19.71 14.77 27.15
CA ASN A 50 18.56 15.38 26.48
C ASN A 50 19.00 15.76 25.06
N SER A 51 18.95 14.80 24.14
CA SER A 51 19.36 15.03 22.77
C SER A 51 18.14 14.98 21.85
N GLU A 52 17.38 16.06 21.81
CA GLU A 52 16.43 16.33 20.73
C GLU A 52 17.16 16.99 19.56
N LEU A 53 16.69 16.73 18.34
CA LEU A 53 17.22 17.37 17.14
C LEU A 53 17.00 18.89 17.23
N PRO A 54 18.05 19.71 17.19
CA PRO A 54 17.90 21.16 17.23
C PRO A 54 17.21 21.67 15.95
N ILE A 55 16.59 22.84 16.05
CA ILE A 55 15.89 23.50 14.95
C ILE A 55 16.54 24.86 14.72
N THR A 56 17.17 25.02 13.57
CA THR A 56 17.87 26.25 13.19
C THR A 56 16.93 27.21 12.47
N THR A 57 16.50 28.25 13.16
CA THR A 57 15.87 29.46 12.64
C THR A 57 16.14 30.61 13.60
N SER A 58 16.39 31.80 13.06
CA SER A 58 16.51 33.04 13.83
C SER A 58 15.17 33.77 13.98
N CYS A 59 14.13 33.33 13.28
CA CYS A 59 12.79 33.94 13.29
C CYS A 59 11.88 33.19 14.27
N GLU A 60 11.48 33.84 15.35
CA GLU A 60 10.60 33.24 16.36
C GLU A 60 9.22 32.92 15.79
N ASP A 61 8.65 33.77 14.95
CA ASP A 61 7.37 33.49 14.29
C ASP A 61 7.44 32.22 13.42
N ALA A 62 8.53 32.05 12.67
CA ALA A 62 8.77 30.84 11.87
C ALA A 62 8.86 29.59 12.76
N ARG A 63 9.54 29.71 13.90
CA ARG A 63 9.63 28.65 14.91
C ARG A 63 8.26 28.24 15.44
N GLN A 64 7.41 29.22 15.78
CA GLN A 64 6.06 28.96 16.31
C GLN A 64 5.16 28.26 15.27
N PHE A 65 5.21 28.72 14.00
CA PHE A 65 4.51 28.00 12.91
C PHE A 65 4.99 26.56 12.74
N TYR A 66 6.31 26.35 12.80
CA TYR A 66 6.89 25.02 12.72
C TYR A 66 6.44 24.11 13.87
N LEU A 67 6.50 24.58 15.10
CA LEU A 67 6.08 23.80 16.29
C LEU A 67 4.59 23.46 16.23
N ALA A 68 3.74 24.42 15.82
CA ALA A 68 2.32 24.17 15.61
C ALA A 68 2.06 23.17 14.48
N ALA A 69 2.84 23.22 13.40
CA ALA A 69 2.77 22.24 12.34
C ALA A 69 3.16 20.82 12.82
N MET A 70 4.15 20.72 13.71
CA MET A 70 4.54 19.42 14.28
C MET A 70 3.44 18.80 15.13
N VAL A 71 2.66 19.61 15.87
CA VAL A 71 1.49 19.12 16.62
C VAL A 71 0.41 18.58 15.68
N ASP A 72 0.10 19.29 14.59
CA ASP A 72 -0.86 18.81 13.59
C ASP A 72 -0.38 17.52 12.93
N TRP A 73 0.90 17.47 12.58
CA TRP A 73 1.50 16.28 11.97
C TRP A 73 1.46 15.06 12.90
N GLU A 74 1.72 15.25 14.19
CA GLU A 74 1.62 14.20 15.21
C GLU A 74 0.18 13.67 15.37
N ASN A 75 -0.82 14.53 15.13
CA ASN A 75 -2.24 14.20 15.14
C ASN A 75 -2.77 13.74 13.75
N LEU A 76 -1.88 13.49 12.80
CA LEU A 76 -2.19 13.08 11.42
C LEU A 76 -2.98 14.11 10.59
N GLN A 77 -3.03 15.36 11.05
CA GLN A 77 -3.64 16.50 10.35
C GLN A 77 -2.62 17.13 9.38
N THR A 78 -2.20 16.35 8.41
CA THR A 78 -1.02 16.69 7.59
C THR A 78 -1.26 17.89 6.65
N GLU A 79 -2.49 18.13 6.22
CA GLU A 79 -2.81 19.32 5.40
C GLU A 79 -2.61 20.60 6.22
N HIS A 80 -3.12 20.64 7.45
CA HIS A 80 -2.91 21.78 8.36
C HIS A 80 -1.42 21.95 8.71
N ALA A 81 -0.69 20.84 8.89
CA ALA A 81 0.75 20.90 9.11
C ALA A 81 1.48 21.51 7.91
N LEU A 82 1.09 21.10 6.68
CA LEU A 82 1.69 21.61 5.45
C LEU A 82 1.48 23.11 5.27
N GLU A 83 0.28 23.62 5.55
CA GLU A 83 -0.02 25.06 5.53
C GLU A 83 0.87 25.83 6.52
N LYS A 84 1.05 25.31 7.73
CA LYS A 84 1.90 25.94 8.75
C LYS A 84 3.40 25.86 8.40
N TRP A 85 3.88 24.77 7.79
CA TRP A 85 5.27 24.74 7.28
C TRP A 85 5.50 25.74 6.16
N ARG A 86 4.52 25.94 5.26
CA ARG A 86 4.58 27.00 4.24
C ARG A 86 4.65 28.38 4.90
N ALA A 87 3.78 28.65 5.87
CA ALA A 87 3.83 29.90 6.65
C ALA A 87 5.18 30.09 7.36
N ALA A 88 5.79 29.03 7.89
CA ALA A 88 7.13 29.10 8.49
C ALA A 88 8.19 29.49 7.45
N THR A 89 8.13 28.96 6.22
CA THR A 89 9.09 29.32 5.16
C THR A 89 8.88 30.71 4.58
N GLU A 90 7.67 31.26 4.67
CA GLU A 90 7.37 32.67 4.33
C GLU A 90 7.98 33.63 5.35
N LYS A 91 8.05 33.23 6.64
CA LYS A 91 8.65 34.03 7.70
C LYS A 91 10.16 33.93 7.74
N ASP A 92 10.71 32.78 7.37
CA ASP A 92 12.15 32.53 7.29
C ASP A 92 12.50 31.73 6.04
N HIS A 93 12.97 32.40 5.01
CA HIS A 93 13.35 31.80 3.73
C HIS A 93 14.61 30.90 3.81
N ASP A 94 15.31 30.90 4.95
CA ASP A 94 16.46 30.01 5.22
C ASP A 94 16.11 28.87 6.18
N PHE A 95 14.83 28.64 6.50
CA PHE A 95 14.39 27.58 7.40
C PHE A 95 14.42 26.19 6.72
N ALA A 96 15.58 25.58 6.67
CA ALA A 96 15.86 24.35 5.94
C ALA A 96 14.91 23.18 6.29
N ILE A 97 14.65 22.97 7.59
CA ILE A 97 13.80 21.86 8.06
C ILE A 97 12.33 22.04 7.67
N ALA A 98 11.80 23.27 7.62
CA ALA A 98 10.45 23.52 7.15
C ALA A 98 10.31 23.18 5.64
N TYR A 99 11.29 23.57 4.81
CA TYR A 99 11.33 23.12 3.41
C TYR A 99 11.46 21.61 3.28
N LEU A 100 12.20 20.94 4.17
CA LEU A 100 12.32 19.49 4.17
C LEU A 100 10.96 18.81 4.35
N TRP A 101 10.15 19.29 5.30
CA TRP A 101 8.81 18.77 5.54
C TRP A 101 7.86 19.04 4.35
N ILE A 102 7.91 20.22 3.75
CA ILE A 102 7.17 20.53 2.51
C ILE A 102 7.58 19.57 1.39
N SER A 103 8.89 19.27 1.27
CA SER A 103 9.39 18.35 0.25
C SER A 103 8.88 16.92 0.41
N TYR A 104 8.57 16.52 1.64
CA TYR A 104 8.13 15.16 1.97
C TYR A 104 6.61 15.02 1.93
N TYR A 105 5.86 16.05 2.31
CA TYR A 105 4.40 16.03 2.39
C TYR A 105 3.70 16.90 1.35
N GLY A 106 4.41 17.73 0.59
CA GLY A 106 3.86 18.56 -0.46
C GLY A 106 3.13 17.73 -1.52
N GLN A 107 1.91 18.14 -1.84
CA GLN A 107 1.04 17.42 -2.77
C GLN A 107 1.34 17.75 -4.22
N ASP A 108 1.80 18.98 -4.49
CA ASP A 108 2.28 19.39 -5.80
C ASP A 108 3.72 18.86 -6.01
N PRO A 109 3.94 18.02 -7.03
CA PRO A 109 5.28 17.48 -7.33
C PRO A 109 6.33 18.55 -7.63
N LEU A 110 5.93 19.70 -8.17
CA LEU A 110 6.84 20.81 -8.46
C LEU A 110 7.23 21.52 -7.18
N GLU A 111 6.26 21.84 -6.30
CA GLU A 111 6.53 22.40 -4.98
C GLU A 111 7.44 21.47 -4.15
N ALA A 112 7.10 20.18 -4.10
CA ALA A 112 7.89 19.19 -3.34
C ALA A 112 9.34 19.09 -3.83
N ARG A 113 9.56 19.12 -5.16
CA ARG A 113 10.89 19.11 -5.77
C ARG A 113 11.66 20.39 -5.43
N ASP A 114 11.03 21.54 -5.57
CA ASP A 114 11.67 22.85 -5.36
C ASP A 114 11.99 23.03 -3.87
N ALA A 115 11.09 22.63 -2.97
CA ALA A 115 11.34 22.60 -1.53
C ALA A 115 12.50 21.65 -1.16
N ARG A 116 12.58 20.47 -1.80
CA ARG A 116 13.72 19.55 -1.62
C ARG A 116 15.05 20.17 -2.04
N SER A 117 15.07 20.83 -3.20
CA SER A 117 16.26 21.53 -3.69
C SER A 117 16.66 22.65 -2.74
N LYS A 118 15.70 23.38 -2.21
CA LYS A 118 15.93 24.45 -1.25
C LYS A 118 16.50 23.91 0.07
N ALA A 119 15.90 22.84 0.65
CA ALA A 119 16.40 22.21 1.86
C ALA A 119 17.86 21.75 1.71
N LYS A 120 18.20 21.10 0.59
CA LYS A 120 19.58 20.69 0.28
C LYS A 120 20.53 21.88 0.18
N SER A 121 20.14 22.98 -0.46
CA SER A 121 20.97 24.17 -0.61
C SER A 121 21.28 24.86 0.72
N LEU A 122 20.39 24.70 1.69
CA LEU A 122 20.51 25.28 3.03
C LEU A 122 21.23 24.35 4.03
N ALA A 123 21.49 23.09 3.65
CA ALA A 123 22.05 22.09 4.58
C ALA A 123 23.32 22.55 5.26
N MET A 124 24.21 23.28 4.57
CA MET A 124 25.47 23.78 5.16
C MET A 124 25.28 24.96 6.15
N LYS A 125 24.06 25.51 6.27
CA LYS A 125 23.74 26.62 7.17
C LYS A 125 23.13 26.17 8.50
N VAL A 126 22.86 24.87 8.66
CA VAL A 126 22.19 24.29 9.82
C VAL A 126 23.13 23.36 10.60
N THR A 127 22.70 22.89 11.77
CA THR A 127 23.51 21.98 12.59
C THR A 127 23.80 20.67 11.87
N SER A 128 24.87 19.98 12.29
CA SER A 128 25.21 18.67 11.71
C SER A 128 24.12 17.61 11.88
N GLY A 129 23.28 17.70 12.93
CA GLY A 129 22.12 16.84 13.11
C GLY A 129 21.04 17.11 12.08
N GLU A 130 20.73 18.38 11.84
CA GLU A 130 19.77 18.76 10.80
C GLU A 130 20.28 18.40 9.40
N GLN A 131 21.58 18.49 9.15
CA GLN A 131 22.20 18.02 7.90
C GLN A 131 21.93 16.53 7.67
N LEU A 132 22.13 15.69 8.68
CA LEU A 132 21.82 14.26 8.62
C LEU A 132 20.33 14.01 8.38
N PHE A 133 19.46 14.77 9.05
CA PHE A 133 18.02 14.65 8.85
C PHE A 133 17.59 15.04 7.44
N ILE A 134 18.15 16.12 6.89
CA ILE A 134 17.94 16.52 5.49
C ILE A 134 18.44 15.41 4.56
N GLN A 135 19.63 14.87 4.80
CA GLN A 135 20.23 13.81 3.99
C GLN A 135 19.39 12.52 4.04
N TRP A 136 18.84 12.14 5.20
CA TRP A 136 17.93 11.01 5.33
C TRP A 136 16.70 11.17 4.43
N LEU A 137 15.91 12.22 4.65
CA LEU A 137 14.62 12.36 3.95
C LEU A 137 14.79 12.66 2.44
N THR A 138 15.81 13.45 2.09
CA THR A 138 16.08 13.73 0.67
C THR A 138 16.69 12.51 -0.05
N GLY A 139 17.54 11.73 0.63
CA GLY A 139 18.08 10.49 0.09
C GLY A 139 16.97 9.47 -0.23
N VAL A 140 16.05 9.27 0.72
CA VAL A 140 14.87 8.41 0.49
C VAL A 140 14.00 8.96 -0.66
N GLY A 141 13.77 10.27 -0.71
CA GLY A 141 12.98 10.91 -1.76
C GLY A 141 13.62 10.87 -3.15
N ASP A 142 14.93 10.74 -3.23
CA ASP A 142 15.69 10.63 -4.49
C ASP A 142 16.02 9.17 -4.87
N ASN A 143 15.48 8.19 -4.12
CA ASN A 143 15.78 6.76 -4.24
C ASN A 143 17.26 6.39 -3.95
N ASP A 144 18.02 7.27 -3.32
CA ASP A 144 19.33 6.94 -2.78
C ASP A 144 19.20 6.39 -1.35
N TYR A 145 18.65 5.17 -1.28
CA TYR A 145 18.38 4.51 0.00
C TYR A 145 19.64 4.23 0.81
N VAL A 146 20.81 4.05 0.17
CA VAL A 146 22.06 3.80 0.91
C VAL A 146 22.43 5.01 1.72
N LEU A 147 22.45 6.17 1.08
CA LEU A 147 22.74 7.44 1.72
C LEU A 147 21.70 7.80 2.78
N GLY A 148 20.41 7.65 2.43
CA GLY A 148 19.29 7.93 3.33
C GLY A 148 19.33 7.08 4.59
N ILE A 149 19.55 5.76 4.47
CA ILE A 149 19.60 4.83 5.62
C ILE A 149 20.84 5.11 6.49
N ALA A 150 21.99 5.40 5.89
CA ALA A 150 23.19 5.76 6.65
C ALA A 150 22.94 7.02 7.48
N ALA A 151 22.42 8.08 6.86
CA ALA A 151 22.10 9.32 7.54
C ALA A 151 21.02 9.15 8.63
N MET A 152 20.01 8.27 8.38
CA MET A 152 19.02 7.92 9.38
C MET A 152 19.66 7.27 10.61
N ASN A 153 20.54 6.28 10.42
CA ASN A 153 21.23 5.62 11.53
C ASN A 153 22.06 6.63 12.34
N ASP A 154 22.80 7.50 11.66
CA ASP A 154 23.65 8.48 12.31
C ASP A 154 22.84 9.51 13.12
N VAL A 155 21.72 10.02 12.58
CA VAL A 155 20.88 10.99 13.31
C VAL A 155 20.16 10.35 14.50
N LEU A 156 19.69 9.12 14.36
CA LEU A 156 19.04 8.37 15.45
C LEU A 156 20.01 8.00 16.57
N GLN A 157 21.27 7.69 16.22
CA GLN A 157 22.32 7.44 17.20
C GLN A 157 22.71 8.72 17.93
N ARG A 158 22.71 9.84 17.24
CA ARG A 158 23.11 11.14 17.80
C ARG A 158 22.06 11.77 18.69
N TYR A 159 20.77 11.51 18.39
CA TYR A 159 19.62 12.08 19.11
C TYR A 159 18.66 10.97 19.62
N PRO A 160 19.15 10.10 20.52
CA PRO A 160 18.38 8.96 20.98
C PRO A 160 17.18 9.34 21.87
N GLY A 161 17.14 10.57 22.38
CA GLY A 161 16.05 11.13 23.18
C GLY A 161 14.94 11.80 22.35
N ASP A 162 15.09 11.90 21.04
CA ASP A 162 14.09 12.53 20.19
C ASP A 162 12.96 11.53 19.82
N LYS A 163 11.79 11.72 20.47
CA LYS A 163 10.61 10.88 20.23
C LYS A 163 10.07 10.99 18.81
N ARG A 164 10.27 12.15 18.12
CA ARG A 164 9.80 12.37 16.74
C ARG A 164 10.65 11.62 15.74
N LEU A 165 11.97 11.64 15.92
CA LEU A 165 12.88 10.82 15.11
C LEU A 165 12.60 9.33 15.29
N ALA A 166 12.33 8.88 16.52
CA ALA A 166 11.96 7.49 16.80
C ALA A 166 10.64 7.11 16.10
N LEU A 167 9.61 7.98 16.16
CA LEU A 167 8.36 7.81 15.42
C LEU A 167 8.60 7.72 13.92
N MET A 168 9.42 8.61 13.36
CA MET A 168 9.73 8.61 11.93
C MET A 168 10.44 7.34 11.48
N ALA A 169 11.38 6.86 12.27
CA ALA A 169 12.06 5.59 12.00
C ALA A 169 11.07 4.41 12.01
N GLY A 170 10.20 4.35 13.01
CA GLY A 170 9.13 3.35 13.11
C GLY A 170 8.19 3.37 11.90
N ARG A 171 7.73 4.57 11.50
CA ARG A 171 6.88 4.75 10.31
C ARG A 171 7.58 4.33 9.02
N TRP A 172 8.83 4.74 8.84
CA TRP A 172 9.59 4.39 7.65
C TRP A 172 9.81 2.88 7.57
N LEU A 173 10.21 2.22 8.65
CA LEU A 173 10.36 0.77 8.71
C LEU A 173 9.04 0.03 8.43
N MET A 174 7.93 0.55 8.93
CA MET A 174 6.60 0.01 8.61
C MET A 174 6.32 0.08 7.11
N SER A 175 6.65 1.20 6.45
CA SER A 175 6.49 1.34 5.00
C SER A 175 7.39 0.39 4.20
N GLN A 176 8.51 -0.07 4.79
CA GLN A 176 9.38 -1.11 4.23
C GLN A 176 8.94 -2.54 4.63
N GLN A 177 7.80 -2.67 5.33
CA GLN A 177 7.27 -3.94 5.85
C GLN A 177 8.18 -4.62 6.89
N GLU A 178 9.10 -3.87 7.48
CA GLU A 178 9.97 -4.31 8.57
C GLU A 178 9.23 -4.13 9.92
N TYR A 179 8.10 -4.84 10.08
CA TYR A 179 7.15 -4.62 11.19
C TYR A 179 7.77 -4.81 12.57
N GLU A 180 8.60 -5.82 12.75
CA GLU A 180 9.25 -6.06 14.04
C GLU A 180 10.23 -4.93 14.41
N ALA A 181 11.04 -4.50 13.45
CA ALA A 181 11.95 -3.37 13.64
C ALA A 181 11.18 -2.05 13.86
N SER A 182 10.08 -1.85 13.11
CA SER A 182 9.17 -0.72 13.29
C SER A 182 8.65 -0.65 14.73
N ARG A 183 8.12 -1.77 15.26
CA ARG A 183 7.60 -1.81 16.64
C ARG A 183 8.62 -1.39 17.69
N LYS A 184 9.87 -1.83 17.57
CA LYS A 184 10.95 -1.44 18.50
C LYS A 184 11.14 0.08 18.56
N TRP A 185 11.08 0.76 17.42
CA TRP A 185 11.20 2.21 17.36
C TRP A 185 9.95 2.93 17.85
N LEU A 186 8.76 2.41 17.56
CA LEU A 186 7.51 2.97 18.08
C LEU A 186 7.42 2.81 19.61
N GLU A 187 7.80 1.65 20.15
CA GLU A 187 7.90 1.41 21.59
C GLU A 187 8.96 2.32 22.25
N ARG A 188 10.06 2.61 21.53
CA ARG A 188 11.04 3.60 21.97
C ARG A 188 10.40 5.00 22.09
N ALA A 189 9.64 5.44 21.09
CA ALA A 189 8.94 6.73 21.12
C ALA A 189 7.95 6.80 22.31
N ILE A 190 7.21 5.73 22.57
CA ILE A 190 6.32 5.58 23.74
C ILE A 190 7.10 5.60 25.06
N GLY A 191 8.26 4.94 25.11
CA GLY A 191 9.13 4.96 26.30
C GLY A 191 9.68 6.35 26.63
N LEU A 192 9.87 7.21 25.63
CA LEU A 192 10.28 8.61 25.82
C LEU A 192 9.09 9.49 26.29
N ASP A 193 7.88 9.20 25.82
CA ASP A 193 6.66 9.92 26.21
C ASP A 193 5.45 8.99 26.10
N ALA A 194 4.98 8.48 27.24
CA ALA A 194 3.85 7.57 27.31
C ALA A 194 2.50 8.18 26.87
N ASN A 195 2.41 9.50 26.77
CA ASN A 195 1.23 10.22 26.28
C ASN A 195 1.37 10.65 24.82
N TYR A 196 2.45 10.24 24.15
CA TYR A 196 2.63 10.49 22.73
C TYR A 196 1.71 9.57 21.92
N ALA A 197 0.59 10.12 21.44
CA ALA A 197 -0.50 9.33 20.86
C ALA A 197 -0.14 8.67 19.52
N ALA A 198 0.57 9.39 18.63
CA ALA A 198 0.85 8.92 17.28
C ALA A 198 1.57 7.54 17.19
N PRO A 199 2.58 7.22 18.02
CA PRO A 199 3.20 5.90 18.00
C PRO A 199 2.24 4.75 18.26
N TYR A 200 1.21 4.93 19.09
CA TYR A 200 0.22 3.89 19.36
C TYR A 200 -0.62 3.57 18.13
N ASN A 201 -0.94 4.57 17.31
CA ASN A 201 -1.61 4.34 16.03
C ASN A 201 -0.77 3.46 15.11
N TYR A 202 0.49 3.81 14.87
CA TYR A 202 1.37 3.02 14.02
C TYR A 202 1.69 1.64 14.60
N LEU A 203 1.79 1.53 15.92
CA LEU A 203 1.98 0.25 16.61
C LEU A 203 0.77 -0.67 16.39
N ALA A 204 -0.45 -0.12 16.50
CA ALA A 204 -1.68 -0.85 16.24
C ALA A 204 -1.72 -1.40 14.80
N TYR A 205 -1.41 -0.58 13.81
CA TYR A 205 -1.31 -1.04 12.43
C TYR A 205 -0.17 -2.05 12.22
N SER A 206 1.00 -1.86 12.84
CA SER A 206 2.12 -2.80 12.72
C SER A 206 1.76 -4.20 13.24
N TYR A 207 1.00 -4.28 14.33
CA TYR A 207 0.46 -5.54 14.84
C TYR A 207 -0.64 -6.10 13.94
N ALA A 208 -1.60 -5.28 13.48
CA ALA A 208 -2.68 -5.71 12.61
C ALA A 208 -2.17 -6.30 11.29
N LEU A 209 -1.17 -5.66 10.68
CA LEU A 209 -0.51 -6.12 9.46
C LEU A 209 0.27 -7.45 9.68
N SER A 210 0.73 -7.69 10.91
CA SER A 210 1.29 -8.98 11.32
C SER A 210 0.22 -9.99 11.80
N ARG A 211 -1.08 -9.62 11.68
CA ARG A 211 -2.25 -10.41 12.14
C ARG A 211 -2.31 -10.67 13.65
N ASP A 212 -1.55 -9.94 14.44
CA ASP A 212 -1.68 -9.94 15.89
C ASP A 212 -2.75 -8.94 16.32
N TYR A 213 -4.01 -9.32 16.09
CA TYR A 213 -5.15 -8.43 16.36
C TYR A 213 -5.36 -8.16 17.84
N VAL A 214 -4.86 -9.01 18.74
CA VAL A 214 -4.94 -8.79 20.19
C VAL A 214 -4.10 -7.57 20.57
N GLN A 215 -2.84 -7.54 20.15
CA GLN A 215 -1.95 -6.42 20.42
C GLN A 215 -2.35 -5.17 19.61
N ALA A 216 -2.83 -5.36 18.38
CA ALA A 216 -3.32 -4.27 17.55
C ALA A 216 -4.47 -3.50 18.22
N LEU A 217 -5.48 -4.22 18.71
CA LEU A 217 -6.61 -3.61 19.40
C LEU A 217 -6.19 -2.96 20.73
N ALA A 218 -5.29 -3.57 21.50
CA ALA A 218 -4.80 -2.97 22.74
C ALA A 218 -4.06 -1.63 22.49
N ALA A 219 -3.25 -1.56 21.43
CA ALA A 219 -2.59 -0.31 21.05
C ALA A 219 -3.61 0.72 20.52
N GLY A 220 -4.60 0.29 19.74
CA GLY A 220 -5.69 1.15 19.26
C GLY A 220 -6.55 1.72 20.38
N ASP A 221 -6.91 0.92 21.37
CA ASP A 221 -7.61 1.40 22.58
C ASP A 221 -6.83 2.51 23.29
N ARG A 222 -5.51 2.34 23.41
CA ARG A 222 -4.66 3.38 24.01
C ARG A 222 -4.66 4.66 23.18
N TYR A 223 -4.63 4.56 21.85
CA TYR A 223 -4.71 5.70 20.94
C TYR A 223 -6.03 6.45 21.11
N VAL A 224 -7.17 5.76 21.14
CA VAL A 224 -8.50 6.34 21.41
C VAL A 224 -8.55 7.03 22.78
N ALA A 225 -7.99 6.39 23.82
CA ALA A 225 -7.98 6.95 25.19
C ALA A 225 -7.15 8.23 25.30
N LEU A 226 -6.10 8.40 24.51
CA LEU A 226 -5.24 9.58 24.51
C LEU A 226 -5.88 10.78 23.76
N LEU A 227 -6.67 10.53 22.74
CA LEU A 227 -7.28 11.55 21.89
C LEU A 227 -8.80 11.29 21.69
N PRO A 228 -9.60 11.32 22.78
CA PRO A 228 -11.01 10.89 22.74
C PRO A 228 -11.92 11.83 21.92
N ASN A 229 -11.49 13.07 21.69
CA ASN A 229 -12.27 14.08 20.97
C ASN A 229 -11.81 14.26 19.50
N GLU A 230 -10.88 13.44 19.05
CA GLU A 230 -10.43 13.45 17.66
C GLU A 230 -11.08 12.30 16.88
N PRO A 231 -11.47 12.51 15.60
CA PRO A 231 -12.12 11.46 14.81
C PRO A 231 -11.17 10.35 14.40
N ASN A 232 -9.91 10.67 14.13
CA ASN A 232 -8.93 9.72 13.58
C ASN A 232 -8.65 8.49 14.48
N PRO A 233 -8.57 8.59 15.82
CA PRO A 233 -8.43 7.40 16.66
C PRO A 233 -9.58 6.40 16.52
N GLN A 234 -10.82 6.90 16.46
CA GLN A 234 -12.00 6.07 16.25
C GLN A 234 -11.98 5.41 14.86
N ASP A 235 -11.57 6.14 13.83
CA ASP A 235 -11.39 5.66 12.46
C ASP A 235 -10.35 4.55 12.35
N SER A 236 -9.15 4.79 12.89
CA SER A 236 -8.06 3.82 12.89
C SER A 236 -8.42 2.54 13.66
N TYR A 237 -9.09 2.68 14.81
CA TYR A 237 -9.56 1.53 15.59
C TYR A 237 -10.60 0.72 14.82
N ALA A 238 -11.54 1.41 14.15
CA ALA A 238 -12.53 0.79 13.29
C ALA A 238 -11.88 0.00 12.13
N GLU A 239 -10.83 0.56 11.51
CA GLU A 239 -10.10 -0.13 10.46
C GLU A 239 -9.45 -1.42 10.97
N ILE A 240 -8.84 -1.39 12.15
CA ILE A 240 -8.25 -2.58 12.77
C ILE A 240 -9.31 -3.63 13.10
N LEU A 241 -10.48 -3.21 13.62
CA LEU A 241 -11.62 -4.11 13.82
C LEU A 241 -12.08 -4.75 12.51
N ARG A 242 -12.16 -3.97 11.42
CA ARG A 242 -12.48 -4.46 10.08
C ARG A 242 -11.44 -5.49 9.61
N MET A 243 -10.14 -5.21 9.78
CA MET A 243 -9.06 -6.15 9.46
C MET A 243 -9.17 -7.45 10.27
N ALA A 244 -9.61 -7.36 11.52
CA ALA A 244 -9.88 -8.51 12.39
C ALA A 244 -11.18 -9.26 12.05
N GLY A 245 -11.98 -8.77 11.08
CA GLY A 245 -13.26 -9.36 10.71
C GLY A 245 -14.42 -8.99 11.66
N ARG A 246 -14.20 -8.06 12.60
CA ARG A 246 -15.22 -7.56 13.55
C ARG A 246 -16.02 -6.41 12.91
N TYR A 247 -16.75 -6.72 11.85
CA TYR A 247 -17.34 -5.73 10.95
C TYR A 247 -18.40 -4.83 11.59
N GLU A 248 -19.29 -5.40 12.40
CA GLU A 248 -20.35 -4.63 13.06
C GLU A 248 -19.74 -3.58 14.01
N GLU A 249 -18.76 -3.97 14.80
CA GLU A 249 -18.04 -3.08 15.71
C GLU A 249 -17.23 -2.02 14.94
N ALA A 250 -16.62 -2.41 13.82
CA ALA A 250 -15.95 -1.45 12.94
C ALA A 250 -16.91 -0.33 12.48
N VAL A 251 -18.10 -0.69 12.03
CA VAL A 251 -19.13 0.30 11.62
C VAL A 251 -19.53 1.21 12.77
N GLU A 252 -19.61 0.70 14.01
CA GLU A 252 -19.93 1.51 15.19
C GLU A 252 -18.83 2.56 15.46
N HIS A 253 -17.58 2.17 15.42
CA HIS A 253 -16.45 3.07 15.63
C HIS A 253 -16.27 4.08 14.49
N TYR A 254 -16.47 3.70 13.21
CA TYR A 254 -16.51 4.66 12.10
C TYR A 254 -17.62 5.70 12.30
N ARG A 255 -18.80 5.27 12.77
CA ARG A 255 -19.90 6.21 13.11
C ARG A 255 -19.55 7.12 14.28
N ALA A 256 -18.82 6.60 15.29
CA ALA A 256 -18.34 7.43 16.38
C ALA A 256 -17.38 8.53 15.89
N ALA A 257 -16.48 8.21 14.94
CA ALA A 257 -15.64 9.22 14.28
C ALA A 257 -16.49 10.28 13.56
N LEU A 258 -17.53 9.87 12.82
CA LEU A 258 -18.46 10.80 12.13
C LEU A 258 -19.37 11.61 13.10
N GLN A 259 -19.56 11.16 14.33
CA GLN A 259 -20.21 11.97 15.36
C GLN A 259 -19.30 13.10 15.87
N ILE A 260 -17.99 12.87 15.91
CA ILE A 260 -16.99 13.88 16.26
C ILE A 260 -16.82 14.88 15.10
N ASP A 261 -16.58 14.36 13.89
CA ASP A 261 -16.51 15.16 12.66
C ASP A 261 -17.38 14.55 11.55
N PRO A 262 -18.56 15.12 11.26
CA PRO A 262 -19.46 14.65 10.20
C PRO A 262 -18.87 14.71 8.78
N LYS A 263 -17.75 15.43 8.60
CA LYS A 263 -17.04 15.54 7.32
C LYS A 263 -15.81 14.63 7.22
N PHE A 264 -15.58 13.78 8.21
CA PHE A 264 -14.42 12.90 8.22
C PHE A 264 -14.55 11.81 7.16
N HIS A 265 -14.05 12.13 5.96
CA HIS A 265 -14.17 11.35 4.73
C HIS A 265 -13.74 9.89 4.90
N SER A 266 -12.61 9.63 5.58
CA SER A 266 -12.04 8.28 5.74
C SER A 266 -13.03 7.33 6.43
N SER A 267 -13.72 7.78 7.47
CA SER A 267 -14.70 6.95 8.17
C SER A 267 -15.93 6.68 7.33
N GLN A 268 -16.38 7.65 6.54
CA GLN A 268 -17.49 7.45 5.61
C GLN A 268 -17.16 6.39 4.55
N LEU A 269 -15.94 6.45 4.00
CA LEU A 269 -15.38 5.45 3.08
C LEU A 269 -15.25 4.08 3.76
N GLY A 270 -14.71 4.05 5.00
CA GLY A 270 -14.52 2.84 5.80
C GLY A 270 -15.81 2.08 6.10
N ILE A 271 -16.94 2.78 6.28
CA ILE A 271 -18.26 2.14 6.39
C ILE A 271 -18.63 1.45 5.07
N GLY A 272 -18.40 2.12 3.93
CA GLY A 272 -18.61 1.56 2.60
C GLY A 272 -17.79 0.27 2.39
N ASP A 273 -16.50 0.33 2.68
CA ASP A 273 -15.57 -0.79 2.63
C ASP A 273 -16.03 -1.97 3.50
N THR A 274 -16.47 -1.66 4.72
CA THR A 274 -16.94 -2.69 5.65
C THR A 274 -18.20 -3.37 5.14
N TYR A 275 -19.17 -2.62 4.61
CA TYR A 275 -20.36 -3.22 4.00
C TYR A 275 -20.04 -4.04 2.76
N ALA A 276 -19.07 -3.62 1.94
CA ALA A 276 -18.61 -4.40 0.79
C ALA A 276 -17.99 -5.74 1.22
N LEU A 277 -17.18 -5.76 2.26
CA LEU A 277 -16.61 -7.00 2.82
C LEU A 277 -17.66 -7.91 3.45
N MET A 278 -18.75 -7.33 3.99
CA MET A 278 -19.92 -8.09 4.50
C MET A 278 -20.81 -8.64 3.39
N GLY A 279 -20.56 -8.35 2.10
CA GLY A 279 -21.43 -8.70 0.99
C GLY A 279 -22.73 -7.89 0.93
N ARG A 280 -22.75 -6.70 1.56
CA ARG A 280 -23.91 -5.79 1.58
C ARG A 280 -23.72 -4.67 0.54
N GLU A 281 -23.53 -5.05 -0.73
CA GLU A 281 -23.02 -4.20 -1.80
C GLU A 281 -23.89 -2.95 -2.06
N ARG A 282 -25.23 -3.07 -1.93
CA ARG A 282 -26.11 -1.91 -2.08
C ARG A 282 -25.83 -0.85 -1.00
N LYS A 283 -25.68 -1.30 0.26
CA LYS A 283 -25.33 -0.38 1.36
C LYS A 283 -23.94 0.20 1.16
N ALA A 284 -22.98 -0.59 0.70
CA ALA A 284 -21.64 -0.11 0.38
C ALA A 284 -21.69 1.04 -0.64
N ARG A 285 -22.45 0.90 -1.73
CA ARG A 285 -22.62 1.97 -2.74
C ARG A 285 -23.24 3.24 -2.16
N GLU A 286 -24.26 3.10 -1.28
CA GLU A 286 -24.87 4.23 -0.60
C GLU A 286 -23.84 5.00 0.24
N GLU A 287 -22.94 4.31 0.94
CA GLU A 287 -21.90 4.94 1.77
C GLU A 287 -20.74 5.50 0.93
N TYR A 288 -20.34 4.82 -0.14
CA TYR A 288 -19.35 5.37 -1.09
C TYR A 288 -19.84 6.64 -1.79
N PHE A 289 -21.14 6.70 -2.14
CA PHE A 289 -21.73 7.92 -2.67
C PHE A 289 -21.64 9.08 -1.67
N LYS A 290 -21.89 8.82 -0.37
CA LYS A 290 -21.72 9.84 0.68
C LYS A 290 -20.26 10.25 0.82
N ALA A 291 -19.30 9.31 0.75
CA ALA A 291 -17.88 9.62 0.79
C ALA A 291 -17.48 10.53 -0.39
N ARG A 292 -17.95 10.24 -1.61
CA ARG A 292 -17.74 11.09 -2.79
C ARG A 292 -18.25 12.52 -2.61
N VAL A 293 -19.35 12.71 -1.90
CA VAL A 293 -19.89 14.04 -1.58
C VAL A 293 -18.99 14.79 -0.59
N LEU A 294 -18.28 14.06 0.28
CA LEU A 294 -17.34 14.63 1.24
C LEU A 294 -15.93 14.83 0.65
N ALA A 295 -15.66 14.31 -0.54
CA ALA A 295 -14.36 14.43 -1.18
C ALA A 295 -13.98 15.91 -1.39
N THR A 296 -12.78 16.30 -0.96
CA THR A 296 -12.29 17.68 -1.02
C THR A 296 -11.65 18.01 -2.37
N ASP A 297 -11.33 17.01 -3.17
CA ASP A 297 -10.71 17.14 -4.48
C ASP A 297 -11.18 16.07 -5.47
N LYS A 298 -10.92 16.31 -6.75
CA LYS A 298 -11.39 15.43 -7.83
C LYS A 298 -10.71 14.06 -7.85
N ALA A 299 -9.49 13.95 -7.38
CA ALA A 299 -8.80 12.66 -7.34
C ALA A 299 -9.43 11.75 -6.29
N THR A 300 -9.71 12.28 -5.10
CA THR A 300 -10.44 11.56 -4.03
C THR A 300 -11.83 11.13 -4.49
N GLU A 301 -12.60 12.03 -5.12
CA GLU A 301 -13.93 11.69 -5.67
C GLU A 301 -13.87 10.52 -6.66
N ILE A 302 -12.87 10.53 -7.57
CA ILE A 302 -12.71 9.47 -8.58
C ILE A 302 -12.22 8.16 -7.94
N GLN A 303 -11.37 8.25 -6.92
CA GLN A 303 -10.93 7.09 -6.15
C GLN A 303 -12.11 6.38 -5.46
N ASP A 304 -13.00 7.14 -4.83
CA ASP A 304 -14.21 6.60 -4.21
C ASP A 304 -15.15 5.98 -5.26
N ALA A 305 -15.26 6.58 -6.45
CA ALA A 305 -16.01 6.00 -7.56
C ALA A 305 -15.42 4.66 -8.03
N LEU A 306 -14.10 4.48 -7.91
CA LEU A 306 -13.44 3.22 -8.20
C LEU A 306 -13.82 2.15 -7.16
N GLN A 307 -13.86 2.49 -5.86
CA GLN A 307 -14.34 1.58 -4.81
C GLN A 307 -15.82 1.20 -5.02
N GLU A 308 -16.65 2.16 -5.41
CA GLU A 308 -18.04 1.90 -5.80
C GLU A 308 -18.11 0.89 -6.97
N ALA A 309 -17.28 1.06 -8.00
CA ALA A 309 -17.22 0.16 -9.16
C ALA A 309 -16.85 -1.29 -8.77
N LEU A 310 -15.97 -1.49 -7.78
CA LEU A 310 -15.60 -2.81 -7.29
C LEU A 310 -16.78 -3.58 -6.67
N THR A 311 -17.83 -2.90 -6.20
CA THR A 311 -19.03 -3.57 -5.67
C THR A 311 -19.78 -4.38 -6.74
N TYR A 312 -19.74 -3.95 -8.00
CA TYR A 312 -20.31 -4.71 -9.12
C TYR A 312 -19.53 -6.01 -9.36
N VAL A 313 -18.20 -5.96 -9.23
CA VAL A 313 -17.36 -7.17 -9.32
C VAL A 313 -17.72 -8.16 -8.21
N ARG A 314 -17.87 -7.69 -6.98
CA ARG A 314 -18.28 -8.52 -5.82
C ARG A 314 -19.63 -9.20 -6.03
N GLN A 315 -20.55 -8.55 -6.74
CA GLN A 315 -21.85 -9.12 -7.15
C GLN A 315 -21.76 -10.03 -8.38
N LYS A 316 -20.58 -10.20 -8.98
CA LYS A 316 -20.35 -10.89 -10.27
C LYS A 316 -21.09 -10.24 -11.45
N ASP A 317 -21.48 -8.96 -11.32
CA ASP A 317 -21.98 -8.14 -12.43
C ASP A 317 -20.80 -7.56 -13.21
N PHE A 318 -20.14 -8.40 -14.00
CA PHE A 318 -18.95 -8.04 -14.74
C PHE A 318 -19.18 -6.99 -15.83
N LEU A 319 -20.40 -6.94 -16.39
CA LEU A 319 -20.76 -5.91 -17.37
C LEU A 319 -20.94 -4.54 -16.69
N GLY A 320 -21.64 -4.50 -15.57
CA GLY A 320 -21.77 -3.30 -14.75
C GLY A 320 -20.42 -2.80 -14.27
N ALA A 321 -19.55 -3.71 -13.83
CA ALA A 321 -18.18 -3.39 -13.40
C ALA A 321 -17.33 -2.78 -14.54
N ASP A 322 -17.35 -3.37 -15.76
CA ASP A 322 -16.58 -2.84 -16.90
C ASP A 322 -17.07 -1.44 -17.29
N ASN A 323 -18.39 -1.22 -17.31
CA ASN A 323 -18.98 0.09 -17.58
C ASN A 323 -18.58 1.13 -16.51
N ALA A 324 -18.60 0.72 -15.23
CA ALA A 324 -18.22 1.60 -14.13
C ALA A 324 -16.72 1.98 -14.19
N PHE A 325 -15.82 1.00 -14.40
CA PHE A 325 -14.39 1.27 -14.60
C PHE A 325 -14.12 2.13 -15.84
N ALA A 326 -14.87 1.93 -16.94
CA ALA A 326 -14.76 2.81 -18.11
C ALA A 326 -15.15 4.25 -17.78
N GLY A 327 -16.21 4.44 -16.99
CA GLY A 327 -16.62 5.75 -16.49
C GLY A 327 -15.55 6.40 -15.60
N VAL A 328 -14.92 5.64 -14.71
CA VAL A 328 -13.81 6.11 -13.87
C VAL A 328 -12.62 6.53 -14.73
N ALA A 329 -12.19 5.69 -15.69
CA ALA A 329 -11.09 6.03 -16.60
C ALA A 329 -11.37 7.33 -17.37
N GLN A 330 -12.60 7.50 -17.87
CA GLN A 330 -12.98 8.73 -18.59
C GLN A 330 -12.99 9.97 -17.68
N GLN A 331 -13.47 9.84 -16.44
CA GLN A 331 -13.44 10.93 -15.46
C GLN A 331 -12.00 11.32 -15.11
N ALA A 332 -11.13 10.33 -14.88
CA ALA A 332 -9.72 10.54 -14.59
C ALA A 332 -8.99 11.23 -15.77
N HIS A 333 -9.24 10.78 -16.98
CA HIS A 333 -8.72 11.42 -18.20
C HIS A 333 -9.10 12.89 -18.29
N ARG A 334 -10.39 13.21 -18.13
CA ARG A 334 -10.89 14.60 -18.18
C ARG A 334 -10.33 15.48 -17.07
N ALA A 335 -10.05 14.89 -15.92
CA ALA A 335 -9.48 15.58 -14.77
C ALA A 335 -7.94 15.71 -14.84
N GLY A 336 -7.28 15.15 -15.85
CA GLY A 336 -5.82 15.14 -15.96
C GLY A 336 -5.14 14.31 -14.86
N LEU A 337 -5.76 13.20 -14.47
CA LEU A 337 -5.29 12.29 -13.41
C LEU A 337 -4.80 10.94 -13.99
N PRO A 338 -3.64 10.94 -14.67
CA PRO A 338 -3.19 9.79 -15.46
C PRO A 338 -2.92 8.52 -14.65
N MET A 339 -2.61 8.62 -13.35
CA MET A 339 -2.46 7.44 -12.50
C MET A 339 -3.79 6.70 -12.31
N LEU A 340 -4.87 7.44 -12.00
CA LEU A 340 -6.21 6.85 -11.84
C LEU A 340 -6.78 6.35 -13.17
N GLU A 341 -6.45 7.01 -14.29
CA GLU A 341 -6.80 6.54 -15.62
C GLU A 341 -6.14 5.19 -15.93
N ALA A 342 -4.82 5.09 -15.70
CA ALA A 342 -4.07 3.86 -15.92
C ALA A 342 -4.54 2.72 -14.99
N GLU A 343 -4.82 3.02 -13.72
CA GLU A 343 -5.36 2.05 -12.77
C GLU A 343 -6.72 1.52 -13.21
N ALA A 344 -7.66 2.39 -13.60
CA ALA A 344 -8.97 1.97 -14.06
C ALA A 344 -8.90 1.11 -15.33
N LEU A 345 -7.98 1.42 -16.26
CA LEU A 345 -7.71 0.61 -17.46
C LEU A 345 -7.11 -0.76 -17.09
N ARG A 346 -6.18 -0.80 -16.13
CA ARG A 346 -5.61 -2.05 -15.60
C ARG A 346 -6.70 -2.93 -15.00
N LEU A 347 -7.59 -2.34 -14.18
CA LEU A 347 -8.69 -3.08 -13.57
C LEU A 347 -9.69 -3.63 -14.61
N ARG A 348 -9.91 -2.93 -15.71
CA ARG A 348 -10.67 -3.47 -16.85
C ARG A 348 -10.01 -4.69 -17.47
N ALA A 349 -8.68 -4.63 -17.66
CA ALA A 349 -7.93 -5.78 -18.17
C ALA A 349 -7.97 -6.97 -17.20
N GLU A 350 -7.86 -6.71 -15.90
CA GLU A 350 -7.91 -7.73 -14.85
C GLU A 350 -9.33 -8.33 -14.70
N LEU A 351 -10.37 -7.50 -14.86
CA LEU A 351 -11.75 -7.95 -14.91
C LEU A 351 -11.99 -8.98 -16.04
N GLN A 352 -11.38 -8.77 -17.21
CA GLN A 352 -11.45 -9.75 -18.30
C GLN A 352 -10.79 -11.09 -17.91
N LEU A 353 -9.72 -11.05 -17.10
CA LEU A 353 -9.04 -12.24 -16.61
C LEU A 353 -9.96 -13.07 -15.71
N VAL A 354 -10.63 -12.44 -14.75
CA VAL A 354 -11.47 -13.13 -13.74
C VAL A 354 -12.86 -13.50 -14.26
N SER A 355 -13.40 -12.74 -15.20
CA SER A 355 -14.71 -13.03 -15.82
C SER A 355 -14.68 -14.11 -16.90
N SER A 356 -13.48 -14.52 -17.33
CA SER A 356 -13.32 -15.62 -18.29
C SER A 356 -13.77 -16.96 -17.68
N PRO A 357 -14.47 -17.82 -18.44
CA PRO A 357 -14.91 -19.11 -17.95
C PRO A 357 -13.78 -20.12 -17.71
N LEU A 358 -12.54 -19.79 -18.13
CA LEU A 358 -11.36 -20.63 -17.91
C LEU A 358 -10.85 -20.48 -16.48
N ASP A 359 -10.31 -21.57 -15.95
CA ASP A 359 -9.63 -21.54 -14.67
C ASP A 359 -8.44 -20.55 -14.68
N LEU A 360 -8.30 -19.79 -13.60
CA LEU A 360 -7.22 -18.77 -13.45
C LEU A 360 -5.82 -19.38 -13.38
N THR A 361 -5.72 -20.69 -13.34
CA THR A 361 -4.47 -21.43 -13.15
C THR A 361 -4.13 -22.37 -14.32
N GLN A 362 -4.96 -22.38 -15.35
CA GLN A 362 -4.78 -23.22 -16.54
C GLN A 362 -4.63 -22.36 -17.79
N ALA A 363 -3.64 -22.70 -18.62
CA ALA A 363 -3.54 -22.12 -19.96
C ALA A 363 -4.73 -22.51 -20.83
N GLU A 364 -5.13 -21.63 -21.74
CA GLU A 364 -6.13 -21.97 -22.74
C GLU A 364 -5.64 -23.18 -23.57
N PRO A 365 -6.45 -24.24 -23.67
CA PRO A 365 -6.08 -25.35 -24.56
C PRO A 365 -5.89 -24.79 -25.98
N GLN A 366 -4.78 -25.17 -26.63
CA GLN A 366 -4.56 -24.82 -28.02
C GLN A 366 -5.69 -25.39 -28.87
N LYS A 367 -6.66 -24.55 -29.20
CA LYS A 367 -7.82 -24.94 -29.99
C LYS A 367 -7.35 -25.26 -31.39
N SER A 368 -7.69 -26.47 -31.88
CA SER A 368 -7.51 -26.79 -33.27
C SER A 368 -8.19 -25.76 -34.17
N LEU A 369 -7.66 -25.54 -35.38
CA LEU A 369 -8.23 -24.61 -36.38
C LEU A 369 -9.76 -24.74 -36.57
N ARG A 370 -10.30 -25.95 -36.41
CA ARG A 370 -11.78 -26.22 -36.50
C ARG A 370 -12.60 -25.55 -35.41
N THR A 371 -12.10 -25.43 -34.19
CA THR A 371 -12.83 -24.81 -33.06
C THR A 371 -12.77 -23.28 -33.12
N ARG A 372 -11.78 -22.70 -33.80
CA ARG A 372 -11.68 -21.24 -34.04
C ARG A 372 -12.80 -20.72 -34.96
N VAL A 373 -13.24 -21.51 -35.93
CA VAL A 373 -14.26 -21.12 -36.92
C VAL A 373 -15.65 -21.06 -36.31
N LEU A 374 -15.97 -21.89 -35.30
CA LEU A 374 -17.30 -21.95 -34.67
C LEU A 374 -17.55 -20.87 -33.60
N ASN A 375 -16.53 -20.14 -33.16
CA ASN A 375 -16.64 -19.10 -32.14
C ASN A 375 -16.45 -17.66 -32.69
N LEU A 376 -16.74 -17.44 -33.96
CA LEU A 376 -16.60 -16.12 -34.63
C LEU A 376 -17.46 -14.99 -34.02
N ASN A 377 -18.46 -15.31 -33.19
CA ASN A 377 -19.32 -14.31 -32.54
C ASN A 377 -18.91 -13.91 -31.11
N ARG A 378 -17.86 -14.53 -30.53
CA ARG A 378 -17.28 -14.08 -29.26
C ARG A 378 -15.89 -13.54 -29.52
N ARG A 379 -15.70 -12.22 -29.40
CA ARG A 379 -14.35 -11.64 -29.39
C ARG A 379 -13.54 -12.34 -28.30
N PRO A 380 -12.36 -12.91 -28.63
CA PRO A 380 -11.49 -13.48 -27.60
C PRO A 380 -11.13 -12.38 -26.59
N ALA A 381 -11.32 -12.64 -25.31
CA ALA A 381 -11.09 -11.66 -24.24
C ALA A 381 -9.62 -11.14 -24.21
N GLY A 382 -8.65 -11.96 -24.63
CA GLY A 382 -7.24 -11.62 -24.61
C GLY A 382 -6.85 -10.37 -25.42
N PRO A 383 -7.28 -10.18 -26.68
CA PRO A 383 -6.96 -8.97 -27.45
C PRO A 383 -7.50 -7.69 -26.82
N VAL A 384 -8.67 -7.76 -26.19
CA VAL A 384 -9.31 -6.59 -25.52
C VAL A 384 -8.53 -6.22 -24.25
N ALA A 385 -8.19 -7.20 -23.41
CA ALA A 385 -7.42 -6.96 -22.20
C ALA A 385 -6.04 -6.36 -22.52
N LEU A 386 -5.33 -6.90 -23.51
CA LEU A 386 -4.02 -6.36 -23.92
C LEU A 386 -4.14 -4.93 -24.44
N SER A 387 -5.21 -4.56 -25.16
CA SER A 387 -5.41 -3.18 -25.62
C SER A 387 -5.63 -2.20 -24.47
N TYR A 388 -6.28 -2.62 -23.38
CA TYR A 388 -6.38 -1.77 -22.18
C TYR A 388 -5.01 -1.56 -21.52
N LEU A 389 -4.17 -2.61 -21.47
CA LEU A 389 -2.81 -2.49 -20.95
C LEU A 389 -1.93 -1.60 -21.83
N ASP A 390 -2.04 -1.72 -23.17
CA ASP A 390 -1.31 -0.85 -24.11
C ASP A 390 -1.70 0.63 -23.90
N THR A 391 -2.99 0.91 -23.73
CA THR A 391 -3.48 2.27 -23.47
C THR A 391 -2.98 2.78 -22.12
N ALA A 392 -3.02 1.97 -21.07
CA ALA A 392 -2.54 2.36 -19.74
C ALA A 392 -1.02 2.65 -19.75
N GLU A 393 -0.22 1.83 -20.42
CA GLU A 393 1.22 2.08 -20.58
C GLU A 393 1.49 3.40 -21.32
N GLN A 394 0.70 3.70 -22.37
CA GLN A 394 0.82 4.95 -23.10
C GLN A 394 0.46 6.16 -22.23
N VAL A 395 -0.63 6.08 -21.44
CA VAL A 395 -1.03 7.12 -20.48
C VAL A 395 0.09 7.42 -19.49
N LEU A 396 0.73 6.36 -18.93
CA LEU A 396 1.86 6.52 -18.05
C LEU A 396 3.07 7.15 -18.76
N ALA A 397 3.37 6.73 -19.99
CA ALA A 397 4.52 7.22 -20.75
C ALA A 397 4.40 8.70 -21.11
N ASP A 398 3.22 9.15 -21.53
CA ASP A 398 2.98 10.51 -21.99
C ASP A 398 2.87 11.52 -20.83
N SER A 399 2.60 11.06 -19.62
CA SER A 399 2.41 11.94 -18.47
C SER A 399 3.72 12.61 -18.04
N LYS A 400 3.65 13.91 -17.78
CA LYS A 400 4.75 14.71 -17.18
C LYS A 400 4.57 14.98 -15.70
N VAL A 401 3.41 14.63 -15.14
CA VAL A 401 3.06 14.95 -13.74
C VAL A 401 3.21 13.75 -12.78
N ILE A 402 3.36 12.52 -13.31
CA ILE A 402 3.56 11.32 -12.49
C ILE A 402 5.00 11.26 -11.99
N SER A 403 5.19 11.01 -10.69
CA SER A 403 6.52 10.75 -10.14
C SER A 403 7.15 9.50 -10.77
N GLN A 404 8.47 9.44 -10.80
CA GLN A 404 9.17 8.25 -11.32
C GLN A 404 8.82 6.99 -10.53
N VAL A 405 8.69 7.09 -9.21
CA VAL A 405 8.33 5.96 -8.34
C VAL A 405 6.93 5.45 -8.66
N ASP A 406 5.95 6.35 -8.73
CA ASP A 406 4.56 5.99 -9.02
C ASP A 406 4.41 5.35 -10.40
N ARG A 407 5.10 5.92 -11.38
CA ARG A 407 5.16 5.37 -12.73
C ARG A 407 5.74 3.95 -12.74
N GLN A 408 6.84 3.72 -12.01
CA GLN A 408 7.48 2.41 -11.95
C GLN A 408 6.58 1.38 -11.27
N GLU A 409 5.92 1.74 -10.18
CA GLU A 409 5.04 0.81 -9.49
C GLU A 409 3.83 0.40 -10.33
N GLU A 410 3.16 1.36 -10.99
CA GLU A 410 2.01 1.03 -11.82
C GLU A 410 2.42 0.28 -13.10
N LEU A 411 3.53 0.68 -13.72
CA LEU A 411 4.08 -0.05 -14.87
C LEU A 411 4.44 -1.49 -14.49
N ALA A 412 4.96 -1.73 -13.30
CA ALA A 412 5.23 -3.09 -12.82
C ALA A 412 3.95 -3.93 -12.71
N ARG A 413 2.85 -3.36 -12.23
CA ARG A 413 1.53 -4.03 -12.18
C ARG A 413 0.99 -4.33 -13.58
N LEU A 414 1.13 -3.39 -14.52
CA LEU A 414 0.75 -3.59 -15.92
C LEU A 414 1.55 -4.71 -16.58
N LEU A 415 2.87 -4.73 -16.40
CA LEU A 415 3.77 -5.78 -16.94
C LEU A 415 3.47 -7.15 -16.33
N ARG A 416 3.19 -7.21 -15.03
CA ARG A 416 2.72 -8.44 -14.37
C ARG A 416 1.47 -8.96 -15.05
N LEU A 417 0.43 -8.15 -15.16
CA LEU A 417 -0.85 -8.57 -15.74
C LEU A 417 -0.70 -8.95 -17.22
N ARG A 418 0.15 -8.22 -17.97
CA ARG A 418 0.49 -8.56 -19.34
C ARG A 418 1.16 -9.92 -19.44
N ALA A 419 2.14 -10.22 -18.58
CA ALA A 419 2.81 -11.52 -18.54
C ALA A 419 1.82 -12.65 -18.22
N GLU A 420 0.94 -12.44 -17.26
CA GLU A 420 -0.10 -13.40 -16.88
C GLU A 420 -1.08 -13.68 -18.04
N TRP A 421 -1.56 -12.64 -18.71
CA TRP A 421 -2.44 -12.77 -19.88
C TRP A 421 -1.77 -13.54 -21.02
N LEU A 422 -0.55 -13.16 -21.37
CA LEU A 422 0.20 -13.79 -22.45
C LEU A 422 0.49 -15.27 -22.15
N ALA A 423 0.86 -15.59 -20.91
CA ALA A 423 1.08 -16.97 -20.49
C ALA A 423 -0.21 -17.79 -20.57
N ARG A 424 -1.32 -17.25 -20.10
CA ARG A 424 -2.62 -17.91 -20.12
C ARG A 424 -3.08 -18.26 -21.54
N VAL A 425 -2.86 -17.39 -22.51
CA VAL A 425 -3.21 -17.65 -23.91
C VAL A 425 -2.14 -18.44 -24.68
N GLY A 426 -1.13 -18.98 -24.00
CA GLY A 426 -0.08 -19.82 -24.56
C GLY A 426 1.06 -19.06 -25.25
N ARG A 427 1.09 -17.72 -25.16
CA ARG A 427 2.15 -16.86 -25.74
C ARG A 427 3.33 -16.74 -24.77
N ILE A 428 3.89 -17.89 -24.35
CA ILE A 428 4.91 -17.96 -23.27
C ILE A 428 6.16 -17.13 -23.57
N THR A 429 6.61 -17.10 -24.82
CA THR A 429 7.81 -16.32 -25.21
C THR A 429 7.59 -14.83 -24.95
N GLU A 430 6.42 -14.31 -25.27
CA GLU A 430 6.08 -12.91 -25.07
C GLU A 430 5.82 -12.60 -23.59
N ALA A 431 5.23 -13.54 -22.85
CA ALA A 431 5.12 -13.43 -21.39
C ALA A 431 6.51 -13.28 -20.74
N LYS A 432 7.48 -14.09 -21.16
CA LYS A 432 8.86 -13.99 -20.69
C LYS A 432 9.56 -12.69 -21.10
N ASN A 433 9.15 -12.05 -22.20
CA ASN A 433 9.65 -10.73 -22.56
C ASN A 433 9.16 -9.68 -21.55
N SER A 434 7.86 -9.72 -21.19
CA SER A 434 7.30 -8.84 -20.16
C SER A 434 7.99 -9.05 -18.80
N LEU A 435 8.27 -10.30 -18.41
CA LEU A 435 9.04 -10.60 -17.19
C LEU A 435 10.44 -10.00 -17.24
N ARG A 436 11.17 -10.15 -18.36
CA ARG A 436 12.52 -9.56 -18.49
C ARG A 436 12.52 -8.04 -18.34
N THR A 437 11.50 -7.35 -18.87
CA THR A 437 11.34 -5.91 -18.68
C THR A 437 11.08 -5.59 -17.20
N LEU A 438 10.22 -6.34 -16.54
CA LEU A 438 9.92 -6.17 -15.12
C LEU A 438 11.16 -6.45 -14.24
N ASP A 439 11.90 -7.52 -14.51
CA ASP A 439 13.13 -7.87 -13.80
C ASP A 439 14.21 -6.78 -13.97
N ALA A 440 14.32 -6.19 -15.16
CA ALA A 440 15.24 -5.07 -15.40
C ALA A 440 14.85 -3.81 -14.58
N MET A 441 13.57 -3.57 -14.38
CA MET A 441 13.10 -2.47 -13.50
C MET A 441 13.41 -2.75 -12.02
N VAL A 442 13.33 -4.01 -11.61
CA VAL A 442 13.59 -4.44 -10.23
C VAL A 442 15.09 -4.52 -9.95
N ALA A 443 15.93 -4.79 -10.99
CA ALA A 443 17.37 -4.87 -10.86
C ALA A 443 17.94 -3.57 -10.27
N GLY A 444 18.55 -3.66 -9.11
CA GLY A 444 19.07 -2.49 -8.37
C GLY A 444 18.03 -1.74 -7.53
N SER A 445 16.73 -2.06 -7.64
CA SER A 445 15.71 -1.50 -6.75
C SER A 445 15.70 -2.19 -5.39
N ARG A 446 15.59 -1.40 -4.32
CA ARG A 446 15.34 -1.89 -2.97
C ARG A 446 13.86 -1.92 -2.60
N SER A 447 12.97 -1.53 -3.51
CA SER A 447 11.53 -1.60 -3.30
C SER A 447 11.08 -3.04 -3.15
N ARG A 448 10.54 -3.39 -1.98
CA ARG A 448 9.97 -4.71 -1.71
C ARG A 448 8.73 -4.94 -2.58
N SER A 449 7.89 -3.90 -2.76
CA SER A 449 6.71 -3.96 -3.61
C SER A 449 7.03 -4.34 -5.05
N LEU A 450 8.08 -3.74 -5.66
CA LEU A 450 8.50 -4.10 -7.00
C LEU A 450 9.02 -5.54 -7.08
N ARG A 451 9.80 -5.98 -6.08
CA ARG A 451 10.32 -7.36 -6.04
C ARG A 451 9.22 -8.39 -5.89
N SER A 452 8.25 -8.16 -4.98
CA SER A 452 7.12 -9.08 -4.81
C SER A 452 6.25 -9.12 -6.07
N THR A 453 6.00 -7.97 -6.71
CA THR A 453 5.26 -7.90 -7.98
C THR A 453 5.94 -8.72 -9.07
N SER A 454 7.27 -8.62 -9.22
CA SER A 454 8.04 -9.43 -10.17
C SER A 454 7.98 -10.92 -9.84
N ALA A 455 8.18 -11.27 -8.58
CA ALA A 455 8.12 -12.66 -8.12
C ALA A 455 6.72 -13.28 -8.35
N GLY A 456 5.65 -12.56 -8.05
CA GLY A 456 4.28 -13.00 -8.31
C GLY A 456 4.00 -13.19 -9.80
N ALA A 457 4.48 -12.29 -10.66
CA ALA A 457 4.39 -12.41 -12.11
C ALA A 457 5.12 -13.66 -12.63
N GLN A 458 6.35 -13.86 -12.14
CA GLN A 458 7.18 -15.02 -12.51
C GLN A 458 6.53 -16.33 -12.08
N GLY A 459 6.03 -16.40 -10.83
CA GLY A 459 5.32 -17.56 -10.31
C GLY A 459 4.04 -17.88 -11.08
N ALA A 460 3.28 -16.86 -11.51
CA ALA A 460 2.11 -17.06 -12.36
C ALA A 460 2.47 -17.67 -13.73
N VAL A 461 3.52 -17.16 -14.40
CA VAL A 461 3.95 -17.71 -15.70
C VAL A 461 4.44 -19.13 -15.54
N LEU A 462 5.23 -19.43 -14.49
CA LEU A 462 5.71 -20.79 -14.21
C LEU A 462 4.55 -21.77 -13.93
N LEU A 463 3.50 -21.31 -13.25
CA LEU A 463 2.30 -22.12 -13.04
C LEU A 463 1.63 -22.50 -14.36
N TYR A 464 1.50 -21.56 -15.31
CA TYR A 464 0.95 -21.82 -16.64
C TYR A 464 1.86 -22.75 -17.49
N GLU A 465 3.16 -22.78 -17.21
CA GLU A 465 4.10 -23.75 -17.81
C GLU A 465 4.03 -25.14 -17.13
N GLY A 466 3.28 -25.32 -16.04
CA GLY A 466 3.21 -26.55 -15.25
C GLY A 466 4.43 -26.80 -14.36
N LYS A 467 5.27 -25.78 -14.15
CA LYS A 467 6.48 -25.84 -13.31
C LYS A 467 6.16 -25.48 -11.85
N TYR A 468 5.36 -26.34 -11.22
CA TYR A 468 4.75 -26.03 -9.92
C TYR A 468 5.76 -25.79 -8.79
N ALA A 469 6.86 -26.54 -8.73
CA ALA A 469 7.88 -26.35 -7.68
C ALA A 469 8.62 -25.01 -7.81
N GLU A 470 8.93 -24.59 -9.04
CA GLU A 470 9.54 -23.29 -9.32
C GLU A 470 8.54 -22.16 -9.09
N ALA A 471 7.27 -22.36 -9.45
CA ALA A 471 6.18 -21.41 -9.20
C ALA A 471 6.00 -21.14 -7.71
N ILE A 472 6.03 -22.17 -6.86
CA ILE A 472 5.95 -22.03 -5.40
C ILE A 472 7.05 -21.12 -4.89
N ALA A 473 8.32 -21.37 -5.26
CA ALA A 473 9.44 -20.56 -4.78
C ALA A 473 9.30 -19.07 -5.12
N SER A 474 8.70 -18.76 -6.27
CA SER A 474 8.43 -17.38 -6.68
C SER A 474 7.21 -16.80 -5.97
N LEU A 475 6.09 -17.55 -5.88
CA LEU A 475 4.83 -17.08 -5.28
C LEU A 475 4.94 -16.86 -3.77
N GLU A 476 5.80 -17.61 -3.07
CA GLU A 476 6.08 -17.41 -1.63
C GLU A 476 6.69 -16.03 -1.32
N LEU A 477 7.24 -15.35 -2.32
CA LEU A 477 7.75 -13.98 -2.19
C LEU A 477 6.66 -12.92 -2.40
N ASP A 478 5.42 -13.30 -2.75
CA ASP A 478 4.30 -12.41 -3.07
C ASP A 478 2.98 -12.85 -2.39
N THR A 479 3.05 -13.36 -1.19
CA THR A 479 1.89 -13.88 -0.44
C THR A 479 0.92 -12.81 0.06
N GLU A 480 1.23 -11.54 -0.14
CA GLU A 480 0.35 -10.41 0.12
C GLU A 480 -0.69 -10.22 -0.98
N ASN A 481 -0.38 -10.65 -2.18
CA ASN A 481 -1.29 -10.54 -3.31
C ASN A 481 -2.28 -11.73 -3.32
N PRO A 482 -3.60 -11.47 -3.33
CA PRO A 482 -4.63 -12.51 -3.34
C PRO A 482 -4.49 -13.51 -4.50
N PHE A 483 -4.12 -13.04 -5.69
CA PHE A 483 -3.90 -13.91 -6.85
C PHE A 483 -2.72 -14.85 -6.66
N SER A 484 -1.64 -14.37 -6.04
CA SER A 484 -0.48 -15.21 -5.72
C SER A 484 -0.79 -16.24 -4.65
N LEU A 485 -1.54 -15.89 -3.60
CA LEU A 485 -2.02 -16.84 -2.61
C LEU A 485 -2.89 -17.95 -3.23
N TYR A 486 -3.82 -17.58 -4.11
CA TYR A 486 -4.65 -18.57 -4.79
C TYR A 486 -3.81 -19.50 -5.67
N ARG A 487 -2.89 -18.96 -6.47
CA ARG A 487 -1.99 -19.74 -7.32
C ARG A 487 -1.05 -20.64 -6.52
N LEU A 488 -0.56 -20.14 -5.39
CA LEU A 488 0.27 -20.89 -4.46
C LEU A 488 -0.50 -22.09 -3.89
N SER A 489 -1.77 -21.90 -3.50
CA SER A 489 -2.62 -23.00 -3.04
C SER A 489 -2.80 -24.08 -4.11
N VAL A 490 -3.02 -23.66 -5.37
CA VAL A 490 -3.12 -24.58 -6.50
C VAL A 490 -1.80 -25.31 -6.78
N ALA A 491 -0.67 -24.59 -6.75
CA ALA A 491 0.64 -25.19 -6.98
C ALA A 491 0.97 -26.24 -5.90
N TYR A 492 0.67 -25.97 -4.63
CA TYR A 492 0.82 -26.95 -3.55
C TYR A 492 -0.07 -28.19 -3.75
N GLN A 493 -1.31 -28.01 -4.19
CA GLN A 493 -2.21 -29.12 -4.50
C GLN A 493 -1.62 -30.00 -5.60
N GLN A 494 -1.04 -29.40 -6.66
CA GLN A 494 -0.47 -30.14 -7.79
C GLN A 494 0.78 -30.95 -7.44
N ILE A 495 1.54 -30.53 -6.42
CA ILE A 495 2.72 -31.29 -5.95
C ILE A 495 2.40 -32.21 -4.76
N GLY A 496 1.11 -32.47 -4.47
CA GLY A 496 0.69 -33.39 -3.42
C GLY A 496 0.88 -32.89 -1.99
N LYS A 497 0.80 -31.58 -1.76
CA LYS A 497 0.87 -30.93 -0.43
C LYS A 497 -0.47 -30.28 -0.05
N PRO A 498 -1.53 -31.06 0.20
CA PRO A 498 -2.87 -30.53 0.44
C PRO A 498 -2.96 -29.65 1.69
N ASP A 499 -2.19 -29.95 2.76
CA ASP A 499 -2.19 -29.16 3.99
C ASP A 499 -1.75 -27.72 3.73
N LEU A 500 -0.66 -27.53 2.97
CA LEU A 500 -0.17 -26.20 2.60
C LEU A 500 -1.13 -25.50 1.63
N SER A 501 -1.79 -26.25 0.74
CA SER A 501 -2.85 -25.72 -0.11
C SER A 501 -3.98 -25.14 0.73
N GLN A 502 -4.47 -25.91 1.73
CA GLN A 502 -5.54 -25.50 2.62
C GLN A 502 -5.16 -24.31 3.49
N GLU A 503 -3.93 -24.25 3.98
CA GLU A 503 -3.40 -23.11 4.72
C GLU A 503 -3.50 -21.82 3.89
N ASN A 504 -2.99 -21.83 2.66
CA ASN A 504 -3.05 -20.67 1.77
C ASN A 504 -4.49 -20.27 1.39
N GLN A 505 -5.39 -21.25 1.21
CA GLN A 505 -6.82 -20.98 1.00
C GLN A 505 -7.46 -20.32 2.22
N THR A 506 -7.10 -20.75 3.43
CA THR A 506 -7.60 -20.16 4.67
C THR A 506 -7.10 -18.72 4.82
N LEU A 507 -5.83 -18.48 4.52
CA LEU A 507 -5.26 -17.13 4.48
C LEU A 507 -6.01 -16.23 3.50
N LEU A 508 -6.26 -16.72 2.29
CA LEU A 508 -6.99 -15.98 1.24
C LEU A 508 -8.41 -15.63 1.66
N LEU A 509 -9.15 -16.59 2.24
CA LEU A 509 -10.53 -16.36 2.71
C LEU A 509 -10.60 -15.41 3.91
N GLY A 510 -9.53 -15.31 4.70
CA GLY A 510 -9.39 -14.41 5.83
C GLY A 510 -8.87 -13.01 5.50
N LEU A 511 -8.71 -12.68 4.20
CA LEU A 511 -8.33 -11.33 3.79
C LEU A 511 -9.50 -10.35 3.94
N ASN A 512 -9.42 -9.50 4.95
CA ASN A 512 -10.43 -8.47 5.25
C ASN A 512 -9.97 -7.08 4.78
N SER A 513 -9.28 -7.04 3.63
CA SER A 513 -8.85 -5.83 2.95
C SER A 513 -9.79 -5.51 1.78
N PRO A 514 -10.25 -4.28 1.60
CA PRO A 514 -11.09 -3.87 0.46
C PRO A 514 -10.28 -3.62 -0.82
N SER A 515 -9.14 -4.30 -1.00
CA SER A 515 -8.27 -4.09 -2.16
C SER A 515 -8.96 -4.50 -3.48
N PRO A 516 -8.60 -3.88 -4.61
CA PRO A 516 -9.09 -4.28 -5.93
C PRO A 516 -8.83 -5.76 -6.23
N GLU A 517 -7.66 -6.28 -5.90
CA GLU A 517 -7.28 -7.67 -6.14
C GLU A 517 -8.17 -8.65 -5.33
N GLN A 518 -8.49 -8.30 -4.08
CA GLN A 518 -9.41 -9.09 -3.25
C GLN A 518 -10.84 -9.06 -3.84
N ALA A 519 -11.30 -7.88 -4.27
CA ALA A 519 -12.62 -7.71 -4.87
C ALA A 519 -12.75 -8.45 -6.20
N LEU A 520 -11.70 -8.49 -7.00
CA LEU A 520 -11.69 -9.19 -8.29
C LEU A 520 -11.63 -10.70 -8.13
N LEU A 521 -10.79 -11.21 -7.24
CA LEU A 521 -10.52 -12.63 -7.14
C LEU A 521 -11.53 -13.38 -6.27
N LEU A 522 -11.81 -12.89 -5.06
CA LEU A 522 -12.50 -13.65 -4.03
C LEU A 522 -13.92 -14.12 -4.46
N PRO A 523 -14.74 -13.29 -5.13
CA PRO A 523 -16.07 -13.72 -5.59
C PRO A 523 -16.03 -14.88 -6.59
N VAL A 524 -14.91 -15.01 -7.32
CA VAL A 524 -14.74 -16.04 -8.37
C VAL A 524 -14.26 -17.36 -7.79
N VAL A 525 -13.41 -17.34 -6.75
CA VAL A 525 -12.75 -18.55 -6.22
C VAL A 525 -13.36 -19.05 -4.92
N ARG A 526 -14.09 -18.22 -4.18
CA ARG A 526 -14.63 -18.52 -2.85
C ARG A 526 -15.46 -19.80 -2.84
N ASP A 527 -16.43 -19.93 -3.77
CA ASP A 527 -17.31 -21.09 -3.83
C ASP A 527 -16.54 -22.36 -4.15
N LYS A 528 -15.53 -22.28 -5.02
CA LYS A 528 -14.64 -23.40 -5.36
C LYS A 528 -13.83 -23.86 -4.15
N ILE A 529 -13.29 -22.93 -3.37
CA ILE A 529 -12.50 -23.23 -2.17
C ILE A 529 -13.38 -23.86 -1.09
N LEU A 530 -14.60 -23.34 -0.89
CA LEU A 530 -15.53 -23.86 0.12
C LEU A 530 -16.08 -25.22 -0.26
N ALA A 531 -16.28 -25.50 -1.55
CA ALA A 531 -16.75 -26.80 -2.04
C ALA A 531 -15.67 -27.89 -1.98
N ALA A 532 -14.39 -27.52 -1.89
CA ALA A 532 -13.25 -28.45 -1.80
C ALA A 532 -12.90 -28.87 -0.35
N LYS A 533 -13.52 -28.22 0.63
CA LYS A 533 -13.42 -28.57 2.07
C LYS A 533 -14.46 -29.64 2.44
#